data_d752190f6f2424d91f42933bee13db41
#
_entry.id   d752190f6f2424d91f42933bee13db41
#
_cell.length_a   1.000
_cell.length_b   1.000
_cell.length_c   1.000
_cell.angle_alpha   90.00
_cell.angle_beta   90.00
_cell.angle_gamma   90.00
#
_symmetry.space_group_name_H-M   'P 1'
#
loop_
_entity.id
_entity.type
_entity.pdbx_description
1 polymer ?
#
loop_
_entity_poly.entity_id
_entity_poly.type
_entity_poly.pdbx_seq_one_letter_code
_entity_poly.pdbx_strand_id
1 'polypeptide(L)'
;MNGSGLGRGACPALRIGVNKMPISHSPLPKDAAAVILLRPNTNPNDPEVFLVKRSTKLAFLGGFYAFPGGQREVSDADVLVNNCDDPEAAAMISCAAREIFEEVGVLLARGAETLTVGQRASLLDDLESKRMSWPELLEHYGLKLNADDFTFVGRWVTPPFAPRRFDTWFFLVNCPAKQEPRVTTDSELGSGEWIAAGAAYAKWAGSEVIAVPPVLHALKTLAGGLTNDLVERFLSVPQARREPTRRIEFLPNYICFPVRTPTKPPATHTNCYLVFSSSEILVFDPGSPYEDEQQALAKCVEDLIAEGRIVREIILTHAHPDHVAGVDALNHHLAKAKRARVPVAAHRLTADSLGNQLSVDRWIEDGEVLELKGEPEIKMRAMFTPGHARGHLCFYDERTGALISGDNIVGFGSVLIDPADGNMREYLDSLRRMRALPNLSVLFGGHGPAVANPYEKIAEYIAHRLQREELILAAVREGHTTPKEIVARAYTDVPPQAHAMAERSVLAHLEKLEADGSVARDSVGNWFPTAG
;
A
#
# COMPACT_ATOMS: atom_id res chain seq x y z
N MET A 1 -45.43 25.19 52.55
CA MET A 1 -45.83 26.00 51.36
C MET A 1 -44.76 25.79 50.29
N ASN A 2 -45.21 25.30 49.23
CA ASN A 2 -44.56 24.85 47.99
C ASN A 2 -43.39 25.69 47.48
N GLY A 3 -42.29 24.99 47.10
CA GLY A 3 -41.20 25.50 46.30
C GLY A 3 -40.76 24.42 45.30
N SER A 4 -41.18 24.55 44.07
CA SER A 4 -40.94 23.67 42.94
C SER A 4 -39.48 23.73 42.47
N GLY A 5 -38.78 22.63 42.57
CA GLY A 5 -37.47 22.44 41.95
C GLY A 5 -37.60 22.01 40.48
N LEU A 6 -37.08 22.83 39.59
CA LEU A 6 -36.89 22.50 38.16
C LEU A 6 -35.76 21.50 38.00
N GLY A 7 -36.11 20.30 37.59
CA GLY A 7 -35.15 19.25 37.21
C GLY A 7 -34.38 19.63 35.95
N ARG A 8 -33.07 19.65 36.03
CA ARG A 8 -32.17 19.67 34.87
C ARG A 8 -32.22 18.30 34.17
N GLY A 9 -32.87 18.25 33.01
CA GLY A 9 -32.85 17.10 32.15
C GLY A 9 -31.44 16.84 31.65
N ALA A 10 -30.87 15.70 32.03
CA ALA A 10 -29.65 15.19 31.44
C ALA A 10 -29.93 14.73 30.00
N CYS A 11 -29.23 15.30 29.07
CA CYS A 11 -29.20 14.85 27.67
C CYS A 11 -28.72 13.39 27.62
N PRO A 12 -29.44 12.48 26.94
CA PRO A 12 -28.96 11.10 26.85
C PRO A 12 -27.73 11.06 25.93
N ALA A 13 -26.59 10.67 26.49
CA ALA A 13 -25.40 10.31 25.72
C ALA A 13 -25.78 9.18 24.76
N LEU A 14 -25.77 9.46 23.46
CA LEU A 14 -25.86 8.44 22.42
C LEU A 14 -24.64 7.52 22.58
N ARG A 15 -24.83 6.38 23.21
CA ARG A 15 -23.90 5.27 23.11
C ARG A 15 -23.99 4.78 21.66
N ILE A 16 -22.98 5.12 20.86
CA ILE A 16 -22.74 4.45 19.59
C ILE A 16 -22.50 2.98 19.96
N GLY A 17 -23.50 2.15 19.75
CA GLY A 17 -23.39 0.71 19.88
C GLY A 17 -22.35 0.26 18.85
N VAL A 18 -21.16 -0.11 19.31
CA VAL A 18 -20.18 -0.83 18.51
C VAL A 18 -20.81 -2.19 18.23
N ASN A 19 -21.65 -2.25 17.18
CA ASN A 19 -22.03 -3.53 16.60
C ASN A 19 -20.71 -4.22 16.24
N LYS A 20 -20.44 -5.35 16.89
CA LYS A 20 -19.34 -6.24 16.54
C LYS A 20 -19.58 -6.72 15.09
N MET A 21 -19.16 -5.90 14.11
CA MET A 21 -18.94 -6.42 12.77
C MET A 21 -17.91 -7.53 12.88
N PRO A 22 -18.06 -8.65 12.16
CA PRO A 22 -17.04 -9.67 12.13
C PRO A 22 -15.74 -9.01 11.73
N ILE A 23 -14.71 -9.16 12.58
CA ILE A 23 -13.36 -8.66 12.32
C ILE A 23 -12.95 -9.31 11.00
N SER A 24 -12.86 -8.52 9.94
CA SER A 24 -12.25 -8.98 8.69
C SER A 24 -10.82 -9.39 9.04
N HIS A 25 -10.55 -10.69 9.03
CA HIS A 25 -9.22 -11.19 9.35
C HIS A 25 -8.30 -10.87 8.18
N SER A 26 -7.20 -10.16 8.46
CA SER A 26 -6.11 -10.02 7.49
C SER A 26 -5.70 -11.41 6.98
N PRO A 27 -5.41 -11.56 5.68
CA PRO A 27 -4.97 -12.84 5.13
C PRO A 27 -3.77 -13.40 5.91
N LEU A 28 -3.72 -14.72 6.13
CA LEU A 28 -2.53 -15.34 6.69
C LEU A 28 -1.35 -15.15 5.73
N PRO A 29 -0.16 -14.82 6.24
CA PRO A 29 1.04 -14.73 5.40
C PRO A 29 1.37 -16.11 4.80
N LYS A 30 1.74 -16.13 3.52
CA LYS A 30 2.26 -17.31 2.84
C LYS A 30 3.78 -17.31 2.91
N ASP A 31 4.36 -18.49 3.07
CA ASP A 31 5.82 -18.63 3.05
C ASP A 31 6.37 -18.22 1.68
N ALA A 32 7.47 -17.47 1.70
CA ALA A 32 8.15 -16.98 0.51
C ALA A 32 9.67 -16.86 0.76
N ALA A 33 10.46 -16.86 -0.30
CA ALA A 33 11.89 -16.61 -0.22
C ALA A 33 12.32 -15.56 -1.23
N ALA A 34 13.34 -14.77 -0.89
CA ALA A 34 13.95 -13.79 -1.77
C ALA A 34 15.47 -13.89 -1.70
N VAL A 35 16.14 -13.67 -2.83
CA VAL A 35 17.59 -13.75 -2.95
C VAL A 35 18.20 -12.38 -3.18
N ILE A 36 19.03 -11.95 -2.25
CA ILE A 36 19.93 -10.80 -2.42
C ILE A 36 21.15 -11.30 -3.16
N LEU A 37 21.10 -11.22 -4.49
CA LEU A 37 22.18 -11.70 -5.34
C LEU A 37 23.29 -10.66 -5.41
N LEU A 38 24.52 -11.07 -5.08
CA LEU A 38 25.69 -10.20 -5.04
C LEU A 38 26.69 -10.54 -6.14
N ARG A 39 27.41 -9.52 -6.58
CA ARG A 39 28.68 -9.68 -7.29
C ARG A 39 29.71 -8.65 -6.80
N PRO A 40 31.03 -8.95 -6.95
CA PRO A 40 32.06 -7.99 -6.64
C PRO A 40 31.92 -6.71 -7.45
N ASN A 41 32.18 -5.56 -6.80
CA ASN A 41 32.27 -4.25 -7.44
C ASN A 41 33.74 -3.79 -7.45
N THR A 42 34.05 -2.74 -8.21
CA THR A 42 35.35 -2.04 -8.17
C THR A 42 35.68 -1.51 -6.78
N ASN A 43 34.67 -1.08 -6.02
CA ASN A 43 34.77 -0.82 -4.59
C ASN A 43 34.36 -2.07 -3.80
N PRO A 44 35.27 -2.82 -3.19
CA PRO A 44 34.96 -4.05 -2.45
C PRO A 44 34.08 -3.82 -1.21
N ASN A 45 33.99 -2.56 -0.74
CA ASN A 45 33.13 -2.19 0.40
C ASN A 45 31.69 -1.77 -0.03
N ASP A 46 31.40 -1.74 -1.33
CA ASP A 46 30.08 -1.42 -1.86
C ASP A 46 29.73 -2.43 -2.96
N PRO A 47 29.28 -3.64 -2.60
CA PRO A 47 28.98 -4.69 -3.57
C PRO A 47 27.84 -4.29 -4.50
N GLU A 48 27.85 -4.82 -5.73
CA GLU A 48 26.68 -4.73 -6.59
C GLU A 48 25.66 -5.78 -6.18
N VAL A 49 24.40 -5.35 -6.18
CA VAL A 49 23.22 -6.20 -5.98
C VAL A 49 22.42 -6.26 -7.26
N PHE A 50 21.79 -7.39 -7.54
CA PHE A 50 20.82 -7.46 -8.63
C PHE A 50 19.46 -7.08 -8.11
N LEU A 51 18.96 -5.92 -8.55
CA LEU A 51 17.61 -5.43 -8.26
C LEU A 51 16.70 -5.61 -9.45
N VAL A 52 15.46 -5.98 -9.16
CA VAL A 52 14.39 -6.05 -10.15
C VAL A 52 13.37 -4.96 -9.88
N LYS A 53 12.80 -4.39 -10.94
CA LYS A 53 11.64 -3.52 -10.87
C LYS A 53 10.42 -4.36 -11.23
N ARG A 54 9.49 -4.47 -10.30
CA ARG A 54 8.24 -5.22 -10.53
C ARG A 54 7.42 -4.58 -11.65
N SER A 55 6.77 -5.40 -12.46
CA SER A 55 5.92 -4.91 -13.55
C SER A 55 4.82 -3.98 -13.01
N THR A 56 4.62 -2.82 -13.65
CA THR A 56 3.55 -1.88 -13.27
C THR A 56 2.14 -2.45 -13.47
N LYS A 57 2.00 -3.55 -14.22
CA LYS A 57 0.74 -4.27 -14.42
C LYS A 57 0.30 -5.08 -13.18
N LEU A 58 1.21 -5.30 -12.22
CA LEU A 58 0.88 -6.04 -11.00
C LEU A 58 -0.03 -5.22 -10.09
N ALA A 59 -1.08 -5.86 -9.58
CA ALA A 59 -2.02 -5.24 -8.66
C ALA A 59 -1.43 -4.97 -7.25
N PHE A 60 -0.29 -5.59 -6.91
CA PHE A 60 0.37 -5.44 -5.62
C PHE A 60 1.84 -5.10 -5.79
N LEU A 61 2.23 -3.92 -5.31
CA LEU A 61 3.58 -3.37 -5.38
C LEU A 61 4.19 -3.34 -6.80
N GLY A 62 3.35 -3.15 -7.84
CA GLY A 62 3.85 -2.91 -9.20
C GLY A 62 4.67 -1.62 -9.25
N GLY A 63 5.80 -1.64 -9.98
CA GLY A 63 6.72 -0.51 -10.11
C GLY A 63 7.74 -0.36 -8.97
N PHE A 64 7.63 -1.16 -7.90
CA PHE A 64 8.60 -1.14 -6.80
C PHE A 64 9.89 -1.88 -7.15
N TYR A 65 10.99 -1.42 -6.57
CA TYR A 65 12.23 -2.19 -6.53
C TYR A 65 12.11 -3.33 -5.52
N ALA A 66 12.60 -4.51 -5.93
CA ALA A 66 12.57 -5.74 -5.14
C ALA A 66 13.84 -6.58 -5.41
N PHE A 67 14.06 -7.58 -4.57
CA PHE A 67 14.96 -8.69 -4.90
C PHE A 67 14.17 -9.80 -5.57
N PRO A 68 14.78 -10.61 -6.47
CA PRO A 68 14.13 -11.79 -7.04
C PRO A 68 13.66 -12.75 -5.96
N GLY A 69 12.49 -13.36 -6.15
CA GLY A 69 11.93 -14.32 -5.21
C GLY A 69 10.40 -14.40 -5.25
N GLY A 70 9.85 -15.45 -4.67
CA GLY A 70 8.42 -15.70 -4.70
C GLY A 70 7.93 -16.66 -3.63
N GLN A 71 6.73 -17.22 -3.88
CA GLN A 71 6.02 -18.04 -2.92
C GLN A 71 6.58 -19.46 -2.90
N ARG A 72 6.76 -20.04 -1.70
CA ARG A 72 7.09 -21.45 -1.53
C ARG A 72 5.99 -22.34 -2.12
N GLU A 73 6.41 -23.33 -2.91
CA GLU A 73 5.59 -24.42 -3.42
C GLU A 73 5.72 -25.67 -2.54
N VAL A 74 4.77 -26.60 -2.68
CA VAL A 74 4.79 -27.86 -1.93
C VAL A 74 6.02 -28.69 -2.30
N SER A 75 6.39 -28.72 -3.58
CA SER A 75 7.53 -29.44 -4.14
C SER A 75 8.90 -28.95 -3.64
N ASP A 76 8.98 -27.72 -3.11
CA ASP A 76 10.23 -27.22 -2.51
C ASP A 76 10.66 -28.05 -1.29
N ALA A 77 9.72 -28.70 -0.60
CA ALA A 77 10.01 -29.58 0.53
C ALA A 77 10.55 -30.96 0.13
N ASP A 78 10.41 -31.33 -1.15
CA ASP A 78 10.87 -32.63 -1.66
C ASP A 78 12.35 -32.59 -2.10
N VAL A 79 12.98 -31.40 -2.08
CA VAL A 79 14.37 -31.20 -2.48
C VAL A 79 15.34 -31.43 -1.32
N LEU A 80 16.31 -32.31 -1.54
CA LEU A 80 17.40 -32.48 -0.58
C LEU A 80 18.40 -31.32 -0.65
N VAL A 81 18.61 -30.64 0.49
CA VAL A 81 19.61 -29.59 0.64
C VAL A 81 20.74 -30.12 1.52
N ASN A 82 21.94 -30.21 0.96
CA ASN A 82 23.10 -30.66 1.70
C ASN A 82 23.46 -29.66 2.82
N ASN A 83 24.00 -30.15 3.92
CA ASN A 83 24.39 -29.38 5.10
C ASN A 83 23.24 -28.60 5.74
N CYS A 84 21.98 -29.13 5.63
CA CYS A 84 20.80 -28.56 6.25
C CYS A 84 20.00 -29.64 6.96
N ASP A 85 19.95 -29.60 8.29
CA ASP A 85 19.19 -30.55 9.11
C ASP A 85 17.77 -30.04 9.43
N ASP A 86 17.51 -28.74 9.20
CA ASP A 86 16.19 -28.13 9.42
C ASP A 86 15.34 -28.22 8.14
N PRO A 87 14.23 -28.99 8.15
CA PRO A 87 13.37 -29.16 6.98
C PRO A 87 12.69 -27.86 6.51
N GLU A 88 12.40 -26.92 7.42
CA GLU A 88 11.82 -25.62 7.05
C GLU A 88 12.88 -24.79 6.30
N ALA A 89 14.08 -24.72 6.83
CA ALA A 89 15.18 -24.01 6.17
C ALA A 89 15.55 -24.64 4.82
N ALA A 90 15.58 -25.97 4.71
CA ALA A 90 15.83 -26.69 3.46
C ALA A 90 14.79 -26.32 2.39
N ALA A 91 13.49 -26.35 2.75
CA ALA A 91 12.41 -25.97 1.83
C ALA A 91 12.48 -24.50 1.40
N MET A 92 12.90 -23.60 2.30
CA MET A 92 13.05 -22.17 1.96
C MET A 92 14.28 -21.90 1.09
N ILE A 93 15.38 -22.64 1.25
CA ILE A 93 16.55 -22.60 0.36
C ILE A 93 16.17 -23.12 -1.03
N SER A 94 15.42 -24.22 -1.09
CA SER A 94 14.89 -24.75 -2.36
C SER A 94 14.01 -23.72 -3.07
N CYS A 95 13.06 -23.13 -2.36
CA CYS A 95 12.22 -22.05 -2.88
C CYS A 95 13.07 -20.89 -3.44
N ALA A 96 14.04 -20.41 -2.68
CA ALA A 96 14.94 -19.33 -3.11
C ALA A 96 15.71 -19.67 -4.40
N ALA A 97 16.23 -20.91 -4.49
CA ALA A 97 16.98 -21.38 -5.66
C ALA A 97 16.08 -21.57 -6.89
N ARG A 98 14.84 -22.03 -6.72
CA ARG A 98 13.86 -22.18 -7.79
C ARG A 98 13.40 -20.82 -8.32
N GLU A 99 12.95 -19.95 -7.44
CA GLU A 99 12.42 -18.64 -7.80
C GLU A 99 13.46 -17.76 -8.54
N ILE A 100 14.72 -17.74 -8.09
CA ILE A 100 15.73 -16.96 -8.80
C ILE A 100 16.06 -17.57 -10.16
N PHE A 101 15.94 -18.91 -10.31
CA PHE A 101 16.12 -19.54 -11.61
C PHE A 101 14.97 -19.22 -12.55
N GLU A 102 13.71 -19.31 -12.08
CA GLU A 102 12.51 -18.98 -12.85
C GLU A 102 12.46 -17.49 -13.24
N GLU A 103 12.78 -16.59 -12.32
CA GLU A 103 12.62 -15.15 -12.57
C GLU A 103 13.75 -14.52 -13.37
N VAL A 104 15.01 -14.97 -13.18
CA VAL A 104 16.18 -14.31 -13.78
C VAL A 104 17.21 -15.29 -14.39
N GLY A 105 16.91 -16.58 -14.45
CA GLY A 105 17.73 -17.59 -15.12
C GLY A 105 19.05 -17.94 -14.41
N VAL A 106 19.22 -17.58 -13.14
CA VAL A 106 20.40 -17.90 -12.35
C VAL A 106 20.20 -19.19 -11.57
N LEU A 107 20.93 -20.23 -11.92
CA LEU A 107 20.83 -21.55 -11.32
C LEU A 107 21.81 -21.70 -10.16
N LEU A 108 21.33 -21.59 -8.92
CA LEU A 108 22.09 -21.66 -7.67
C LEU A 108 22.20 -23.11 -7.17
N ALA A 109 22.76 -23.98 -7.98
CA ALA A 109 22.99 -25.38 -7.62
C ALA A 109 24.42 -25.79 -7.98
N ARG A 110 25.07 -26.57 -7.11
CA ARG A 110 26.39 -27.17 -7.39
C ARG A 110 26.24 -28.19 -8.52
N GLY A 111 27.14 -28.15 -9.49
CA GLY A 111 27.05 -28.87 -10.75
C GLY A 111 26.59 -28.00 -11.93
N ALA A 112 25.91 -26.86 -11.64
CA ALA A 112 25.43 -25.94 -12.68
C ALA A 112 26.56 -25.27 -13.48
N GLU A 113 27.77 -25.22 -12.95
CA GLU A 113 28.97 -24.69 -13.61
C GLU A 113 29.42 -25.53 -14.83
N THR A 114 28.96 -26.78 -14.92
CA THR A 114 29.20 -27.66 -16.06
C THR A 114 28.25 -27.45 -17.23
N LEU A 115 27.13 -26.77 -16.98
CA LEU A 115 26.08 -26.54 -17.97
C LEU A 115 26.40 -25.33 -18.85
N THR A 116 26.19 -25.48 -20.14
CA THR A 116 26.27 -24.37 -21.09
C THR A 116 25.09 -23.41 -20.92
N VAL A 117 25.19 -22.19 -21.46
CA VAL A 117 24.09 -21.22 -21.46
C VAL A 117 22.83 -21.80 -22.13
N GLY A 118 22.99 -22.53 -23.26
CA GLY A 118 21.86 -23.15 -23.96
C GLY A 118 21.18 -24.25 -23.15
N GLN A 119 21.96 -25.07 -22.43
CA GLN A 119 21.39 -26.09 -21.53
C GLN A 119 20.58 -25.44 -20.39
N ARG A 120 21.12 -24.40 -19.73
CA ARG A 120 20.37 -23.70 -18.70
C ARG A 120 19.08 -23.07 -19.21
N ALA A 121 19.09 -22.49 -20.43
CA ALA A 121 17.89 -21.96 -21.07
C ALA A 121 16.84 -23.05 -21.36
N SER A 122 17.28 -24.25 -21.80
CA SER A 122 16.38 -25.40 -21.97
C SER A 122 15.78 -25.88 -20.66
N LEU A 123 16.58 -25.91 -19.57
CA LEU A 123 16.10 -26.27 -18.25
C LEU A 123 15.04 -25.29 -17.73
N LEU A 124 15.24 -24.00 -17.96
CA LEU A 124 14.28 -22.98 -17.58
C LEU A 124 12.97 -23.16 -18.34
N ASP A 125 13.02 -23.39 -19.65
CA ASP A 125 11.85 -23.67 -20.49
C ASP A 125 11.10 -24.96 -20.08
N ASP A 126 11.82 -26.01 -19.66
CA ASP A 126 11.23 -27.24 -19.14
C ASP A 126 10.50 -27.00 -17.81
N LEU A 127 11.05 -26.17 -16.93
CA LEU A 127 10.43 -25.80 -15.65
C LEU A 127 9.20 -24.90 -15.85
N GLU A 128 9.32 -23.80 -16.62
CA GLU A 128 8.22 -22.85 -16.90
C GLU A 128 7.04 -23.51 -17.62
N SER A 129 7.33 -24.39 -18.59
CA SER A 129 6.30 -25.14 -19.31
C SER A 129 5.77 -26.36 -18.55
N LYS A 130 6.24 -26.59 -17.31
CA LYS A 130 5.86 -27.71 -16.44
C LYS A 130 6.09 -29.10 -17.08
N ARG A 131 7.07 -29.20 -17.99
CA ARG A 131 7.51 -30.50 -18.53
C ARG A 131 8.32 -31.29 -17.49
N MET A 132 8.98 -30.59 -16.58
CA MET A 132 9.74 -31.16 -15.48
C MET A 132 9.49 -30.32 -14.21
N SER A 133 9.31 -30.96 -13.08
CA SER A 133 9.25 -30.28 -11.79
C SER A 133 10.65 -29.90 -11.29
N TRP A 134 10.72 -28.96 -10.33
CA TRP A 134 11.98 -28.53 -9.76
C TRP A 134 12.81 -29.68 -9.13
N PRO A 135 12.26 -30.59 -8.31
CA PRO A 135 12.99 -31.73 -7.80
C PRO A 135 13.48 -32.68 -8.90
N GLU A 136 12.63 -33.00 -9.90
CA GLU A 136 13.01 -33.84 -11.04
C GLU A 136 14.14 -33.25 -11.85
N LEU A 137 14.12 -31.92 -12.07
CA LEU A 137 15.18 -31.20 -12.79
C LEU A 137 16.53 -31.36 -12.07
N LEU A 138 16.57 -31.12 -10.74
CA LEU A 138 17.78 -31.25 -9.96
C LEU A 138 18.33 -32.70 -9.98
N GLU A 139 17.46 -33.68 -9.82
CA GLU A 139 17.82 -35.10 -9.85
C GLU A 139 18.35 -35.51 -11.23
N HIS A 140 17.61 -35.17 -12.31
CA HIS A 140 17.94 -35.57 -13.67
C HIS A 140 19.32 -35.06 -14.12
N TYR A 141 19.68 -33.85 -13.72
CA TYR A 141 20.97 -33.22 -14.10
C TYR A 141 22.05 -33.38 -13.00
N GLY A 142 21.75 -34.12 -11.95
CA GLY A 142 22.71 -34.35 -10.84
C GLY A 142 23.08 -33.08 -10.09
N LEU A 143 22.22 -32.06 -10.10
CA LEU A 143 22.41 -30.79 -9.44
C LEU A 143 22.10 -30.89 -7.94
N LYS A 144 22.86 -30.19 -7.12
CA LYS A 144 22.72 -30.29 -5.66
C LYS A 144 22.64 -28.92 -5.02
N LEU A 145 21.62 -28.68 -4.21
CA LEU A 145 21.57 -27.52 -3.34
C LEU A 145 22.44 -27.76 -2.10
N ASN A 146 23.08 -26.71 -1.61
CA ASN A 146 23.89 -26.76 -0.41
C ASN A 146 23.64 -25.51 0.44
N ALA A 147 23.32 -25.70 1.72
CA ALA A 147 22.99 -24.61 2.64
C ALA A 147 24.14 -23.60 2.82
N ASP A 148 25.39 -24.05 2.68
CA ASP A 148 26.56 -23.16 2.80
C ASP A 148 26.62 -22.07 1.72
N ASP A 149 25.87 -22.23 0.61
CA ASP A 149 25.82 -21.27 -0.49
C ASP A 149 24.77 -20.17 -0.26
N PHE A 150 23.95 -20.30 0.82
CA PHE A 150 22.84 -19.40 1.17
C PHE A 150 22.99 -18.84 2.57
N THR A 151 23.35 -17.58 2.71
CA THR A 151 23.44 -16.95 4.02
C THR A 151 22.10 -16.34 4.40
N PHE A 152 21.43 -16.87 5.44
CA PHE A 152 20.18 -16.30 5.96
C PHE A 152 20.46 -14.93 6.58
N VAL A 153 19.69 -13.90 6.15
CA VAL A 153 19.85 -12.50 6.57
C VAL A 153 18.58 -11.85 7.08
N GLY A 154 17.51 -12.60 7.25
CA GLY A 154 16.31 -12.12 7.92
C GLY A 154 15.03 -12.74 7.40
N ARG A 155 13.97 -12.57 8.22
CA ARG A 155 12.61 -13.04 7.94
C ARG A 155 11.62 -11.90 8.16
N TRP A 156 10.98 -11.44 7.10
CA TRP A 156 10.10 -10.27 7.11
C TRP A 156 8.67 -10.65 6.78
N VAL A 157 7.73 -10.12 7.57
CA VAL A 157 6.30 -10.39 7.36
C VAL A 157 5.62 -9.16 6.79
N THR A 158 4.92 -9.33 5.68
CA THR A 158 4.09 -8.27 5.08
C THR A 158 3.05 -7.75 6.10
N PRO A 159 2.91 -6.44 6.26
CA PRO A 159 1.99 -5.84 7.23
C PRO A 159 0.53 -6.28 7.03
N PRO A 160 -0.31 -6.24 8.09
CA PRO A 160 -1.69 -6.73 8.04
C PRO A 160 -2.63 -6.00 7.09
N PHE A 161 -2.34 -4.74 6.75
CA PHE A 161 -3.16 -3.93 5.84
C PHE A 161 -3.06 -4.34 4.37
N ALA A 162 -2.07 -5.16 4.02
CA ALA A 162 -1.85 -5.58 2.64
C ALA A 162 -2.83 -6.67 2.22
N PRO A 163 -3.37 -6.64 0.98
CA PRO A 163 -4.33 -7.62 0.48
C PRO A 163 -3.70 -9.00 0.22
N ARG A 164 -2.39 -9.03 0.00
CA ARG A 164 -1.57 -10.25 -0.08
C ARG A 164 -0.44 -10.14 0.91
N ARG A 165 -0.20 -11.20 1.66
CA ARG A 165 0.82 -11.22 2.70
C ARG A 165 1.75 -12.39 2.54
N PHE A 166 3.03 -12.12 2.78
CA PHE A 166 4.10 -13.10 2.72
C PHE A 166 4.90 -13.05 4.01
N ASP A 167 5.43 -14.20 4.41
CA ASP A 167 6.45 -14.40 5.42
C ASP A 167 7.72 -14.79 4.67
N THR A 168 8.54 -13.79 4.36
CA THR A 168 9.64 -13.92 3.39
C THR A 168 10.97 -14.10 4.08
N TRP A 169 11.67 -15.19 3.75
CA TRP A 169 13.05 -15.42 4.12
C TRP A 169 13.98 -14.77 3.10
N PHE A 170 14.96 -14.03 3.58
CA PHE A 170 15.95 -13.37 2.74
C PHE A 170 17.28 -14.09 2.85
N PHE A 171 17.82 -14.46 1.70
CA PHE A 171 19.13 -15.11 1.58
C PHE A 171 20.10 -14.23 0.80
N LEU A 172 21.30 -14.05 1.34
CA LEU A 172 22.40 -13.41 0.65
C LEU A 172 23.21 -14.47 -0.08
N VAL A 173 23.41 -14.30 -1.39
CA VAL A 173 24.05 -15.29 -2.25
C VAL A 173 25.00 -14.61 -3.24
N ASN A 174 26.19 -15.18 -3.43
CA ASN A 174 27.09 -14.71 -4.48
C ASN A 174 26.66 -15.26 -5.85
N CYS A 175 26.55 -14.39 -6.85
CA CYS A 175 26.24 -14.79 -8.21
C CYS A 175 27.36 -15.68 -8.77
N PRO A 176 27.04 -16.85 -9.34
CA PRO A 176 28.06 -17.69 -9.98
C PRO A 176 28.77 -16.95 -11.14
N ALA A 177 30.09 -16.96 -11.15
CA ALA A 177 30.92 -16.11 -12.01
C ALA A 177 30.66 -16.20 -13.53
N LYS A 178 29.99 -17.25 -14.01
CA LYS A 178 29.65 -17.47 -15.43
C LYS A 178 28.17 -17.35 -15.73
N GLN A 179 27.39 -16.82 -14.79
CA GLN A 179 25.96 -16.61 -14.96
C GLN A 179 25.66 -15.13 -14.91
N GLU A 180 24.77 -14.67 -15.78
CA GLU A 180 24.29 -13.29 -15.83
C GLU A 180 22.76 -13.31 -15.72
N PRO A 181 22.20 -12.72 -14.67
CA PRO A 181 20.75 -12.67 -14.48
C PRO A 181 20.09 -11.84 -15.58
N ARG A 182 18.95 -12.31 -16.06
CA ARG A 182 18.16 -11.64 -17.10
C ARG A 182 16.69 -11.78 -16.78
N VAL A 183 16.00 -10.65 -16.73
CA VAL A 183 14.54 -10.64 -16.63
C VAL A 183 13.94 -11.04 -17.98
N THR A 184 13.06 -12.03 -17.99
CA THR A 184 12.34 -12.45 -19.19
C THR A 184 11.25 -11.42 -19.54
N THR A 185 11.07 -11.12 -20.84
CA THR A 185 9.95 -10.31 -21.33
C THR A 185 8.65 -11.08 -21.11
N ASP A 186 7.65 -10.45 -20.50
CA ASP A 186 6.33 -10.99 -20.10
C ASP A 186 6.26 -11.60 -18.69
N SER A 187 7.31 -11.48 -17.88
CA SER A 187 7.30 -11.89 -16.47
C SER A 187 6.58 -10.87 -15.56
N GLU A 188 6.40 -11.27 -14.29
CA GLU A 188 5.98 -10.34 -13.22
C GLU A 188 7.01 -9.21 -12.98
N LEU A 189 8.21 -9.34 -13.54
CA LEU A 189 9.28 -8.37 -13.48
C LEU A 189 9.32 -7.51 -14.75
N GLY A 190 9.44 -6.20 -14.57
CA GLY A 190 9.53 -5.24 -15.68
C GLY A 190 10.95 -5.05 -16.20
N SER A 191 11.94 -5.06 -15.29
CA SER A 191 13.36 -4.92 -15.60
C SER A 191 14.23 -5.41 -14.45
N GLY A 192 15.51 -5.63 -14.72
CA GLY A 192 16.52 -5.93 -13.71
C GLY A 192 17.84 -5.26 -14.03
N GLU A 193 18.56 -4.85 -13.01
CA GLU A 193 19.88 -4.20 -13.15
C GLU A 193 20.83 -4.59 -12.03
N TRP A 194 22.13 -4.67 -12.37
CA TRP A 194 23.19 -4.66 -11.39
C TRP A 194 23.46 -3.22 -10.96
N ILE A 195 23.45 -2.98 -9.68
CA ILE A 195 23.70 -1.65 -9.12
C ILE A 195 24.45 -1.76 -7.79
N ALA A 196 25.41 -0.87 -7.54
CA ALA A 196 26.06 -0.78 -6.25
C ALA A 196 25.02 -0.48 -5.16
N ALA A 197 25.10 -1.19 -4.01
CA ALA A 197 24.09 -1.08 -2.96
C ALA A 197 23.93 0.36 -2.44
N GLY A 198 25.06 1.08 -2.30
CA GLY A 198 25.03 2.49 -1.93
C GLY A 198 24.38 3.39 -2.98
N ALA A 199 24.59 3.12 -4.27
CA ALA A 199 23.95 3.87 -5.35
C ALA A 199 22.45 3.60 -5.41
N ALA A 200 22.00 2.34 -5.20
CA ALA A 200 20.59 2.00 -5.13
C ALA A 200 19.90 2.69 -3.94
N TYR A 201 20.55 2.70 -2.79
CA TYR A 201 20.05 3.43 -1.61
C TYR A 201 19.98 4.95 -1.86
N ALA A 202 20.98 5.52 -2.55
CA ALA A 202 21.00 6.93 -2.91
C ALA A 202 19.86 7.31 -3.88
N LYS A 203 19.53 6.47 -4.88
CA LYS A 203 18.34 6.66 -5.74
C LYS A 203 17.05 6.77 -4.91
N TRP A 204 16.86 5.88 -3.92
CA TRP A 204 15.72 5.99 -3.02
C TRP A 204 15.78 7.26 -2.16
N ALA A 205 16.92 7.59 -1.58
CA ALA A 205 17.10 8.81 -0.78
C ALA A 205 16.85 10.09 -1.59
N GLY A 206 17.13 10.06 -2.91
CA GLY A 206 16.81 11.10 -3.88
C GLY A 206 15.36 11.08 -4.39
N SER A 207 14.53 10.17 -3.90
CA SER A 207 13.12 9.99 -4.34
C SER A 207 12.95 9.58 -5.81
N GLU A 208 13.97 8.99 -6.43
CA GLU A 208 13.94 8.53 -7.81
C GLU A 208 13.23 7.16 -7.95
N VAL A 209 13.23 6.39 -6.87
CA VAL A 209 12.65 5.05 -6.81
C VAL A 209 11.90 4.82 -5.50
N ILE A 210 10.95 3.90 -5.52
CA ILE A 210 10.23 3.46 -4.33
C ILE A 210 10.56 2.01 -4.02
N ALA A 211 10.68 1.70 -2.75
CA ALA A 211 11.02 0.37 -2.27
C ALA A 211 10.33 0.05 -0.94
N VAL A 212 10.25 -1.23 -0.60
CA VAL A 212 9.68 -1.69 0.67
C VAL A 212 10.77 -1.77 1.76
N PRO A 213 10.39 -1.71 3.06
CA PRO A 213 11.35 -1.70 4.17
C PRO A 213 12.44 -2.78 4.14
N PRO A 214 12.16 -4.08 3.84
CA PRO A 214 13.23 -5.07 3.78
C PRO A 214 14.27 -4.80 2.70
N VAL A 215 13.86 -4.27 1.53
CA VAL A 215 14.80 -3.89 0.46
C VAL A 215 15.67 -2.72 0.91
N LEU A 216 15.06 -1.69 1.49
CA LEU A 216 15.78 -0.51 1.99
C LEU A 216 16.76 -0.86 3.10
N HIS A 217 16.34 -1.73 4.04
CA HIS A 217 17.22 -2.20 5.10
C HIS A 217 18.42 -2.97 4.54
N ALA A 218 18.19 -3.85 3.55
CA ALA A 218 19.26 -4.59 2.90
C ALA A 218 20.25 -3.66 2.17
N LEU A 219 19.75 -2.72 1.37
CA LEU A 219 20.60 -1.77 0.64
C LEU A 219 21.44 -0.90 1.59
N LYS A 220 20.82 -0.37 2.65
CA LYS A 220 21.51 0.42 3.68
C LYS A 220 22.57 -0.40 4.41
N THR A 221 22.28 -1.66 4.73
CA THR A 221 23.20 -2.57 5.41
C THR A 221 24.41 -2.89 4.53
N LEU A 222 24.20 -3.20 3.25
CA LEU A 222 25.24 -3.50 2.28
C LEU A 222 26.10 -2.27 1.93
N ALA A 223 25.51 -1.09 1.83
CA ALA A 223 26.22 0.17 1.64
C ALA A 223 27.22 0.48 2.77
N GLY A 224 27.02 -0.12 3.94
CA GLY A 224 28.00 -0.08 5.05
C GLY A 224 29.16 -1.06 4.92
N GLY A 225 29.26 -1.80 3.80
CA GLY A 225 30.36 -2.74 3.48
C GLY A 225 30.12 -4.18 3.92
N LEU A 226 30.89 -5.09 3.33
CA LEU A 226 30.89 -6.52 3.63
C LEU A 226 31.88 -6.81 4.80
N THR A 227 31.43 -6.56 6.02
CA THR A 227 32.20 -6.77 7.25
C THR A 227 31.80 -8.07 7.95
N ASN A 228 32.61 -8.56 8.89
CA ASN A 228 32.33 -9.81 9.59
C ASN A 228 31.04 -9.81 10.41
N ASP A 229 30.52 -8.63 10.75
CA ASP A 229 29.24 -8.42 11.46
C ASP A 229 28.06 -8.24 10.52
N LEU A 230 28.22 -8.50 9.23
CA LEU A 230 27.18 -8.25 8.20
C LEU A 230 25.83 -8.89 8.56
N VAL A 231 25.83 -10.17 8.95
CA VAL A 231 24.60 -10.88 9.34
C VAL A 231 23.96 -10.23 10.58
N GLU A 232 24.78 -9.83 11.57
CA GLU A 232 24.26 -9.12 12.76
C GLU A 232 23.59 -7.80 12.38
N ARG A 233 24.20 -7.04 11.46
CA ARG A 233 23.64 -5.78 10.95
C ARG A 233 22.31 -6.01 10.22
N PHE A 234 22.20 -7.06 9.41
CA PHE A 234 20.91 -7.44 8.80
C PHE A 234 19.85 -7.80 9.85
N LEU A 235 20.24 -8.49 10.91
CA LEU A 235 19.34 -8.93 11.99
C LEU A 235 19.20 -7.89 13.12
N SER A 236 19.73 -6.67 12.96
CA SER A 236 19.74 -5.65 14.01
C SER A 236 18.37 -5.02 14.28
N VAL A 237 17.42 -5.14 13.33
CA VAL A 237 16.07 -4.60 13.47
C VAL A 237 15.06 -5.71 13.81
N PRO A 238 14.10 -5.47 14.71
CA PRO A 238 13.13 -6.48 15.12
C PRO A 238 12.31 -7.05 13.94
N GLN A 239 12.05 -6.22 12.92
CA GLN A 239 11.30 -6.61 11.73
C GLN A 239 12.00 -7.71 10.92
N ALA A 240 13.34 -7.73 10.89
CA ALA A 240 14.12 -8.81 10.27
C ALA A 240 14.05 -10.13 11.03
N ARG A 241 13.43 -10.12 12.22
CA ARG A 241 13.15 -11.29 13.07
C ARG A 241 11.63 -11.59 13.15
N ARG A 242 10.90 -11.29 12.07
CA ARG A 242 9.46 -11.57 11.94
C ARG A 242 8.54 -10.63 12.72
N GLU A 243 9.03 -9.56 13.35
CA GLU A 243 8.14 -8.59 13.97
C GLU A 243 7.38 -7.77 12.92
N PRO A 244 6.10 -7.42 13.15
CA PRO A 244 5.32 -6.66 12.20
C PRO A 244 5.91 -5.28 11.92
N THR A 245 6.04 -4.93 10.65
CA THR A 245 6.42 -3.58 10.22
C THR A 245 5.22 -2.66 10.34
N ARG A 246 5.32 -1.62 11.16
CA ARG A 246 4.27 -0.60 11.32
C ARG A 246 4.66 0.76 10.74
N ARG A 247 5.94 1.14 10.86
CA ARG A 247 6.50 2.33 10.24
C ARG A 247 7.04 1.96 8.85
N ILE A 248 6.38 2.43 7.79
CA ILE A 248 6.70 2.06 6.41
C ILE A 248 7.07 3.30 5.63
N GLU A 249 8.32 3.44 5.26
CA GLU A 249 8.83 4.50 4.40
C GLU A 249 9.00 3.96 2.99
N PHE A 250 7.99 4.11 2.13
CA PHE A 250 8.11 3.77 0.71
C PHE A 250 8.95 4.83 -0.04
N LEU A 251 8.89 6.05 0.44
CA LEU A 251 9.59 7.23 -0.09
C LEU A 251 10.19 8.01 1.09
N PRO A 252 11.38 8.63 0.96
CA PRO A 252 11.98 9.41 2.03
C PRO A 252 11.08 10.53 2.51
N ASN A 253 11.03 10.73 3.82
CA ASN A 253 10.21 11.74 4.50
C ASN A 253 8.69 11.46 4.53
N TYR A 254 8.26 10.28 4.07
CA TYR A 254 6.86 9.84 4.08
C TYR A 254 6.73 8.51 4.83
N ILE A 255 6.24 8.53 6.06
CA ILE A 255 5.88 7.32 6.79
C ILE A 255 4.41 7.03 6.54
N CYS A 256 4.12 5.86 5.98
CA CYS A 256 2.82 5.23 6.05
C CYS A 256 2.75 4.44 7.36
N PHE A 257 1.81 4.78 8.22
CA PHE A 257 1.53 4.10 9.48
C PHE A 257 0.09 3.57 9.45
N PRO A 258 -0.13 2.34 8.97
CA PRO A 258 -1.46 1.76 8.91
C PRO A 258 -2.01 1.52 10.32
N VAL A 259 -3.18 2.08 10.61
CA VAL A 259 -3.90 1.88 11.86
C VAL A 259 -5.18 1.10 11.58
N ARG A 260 -5.49 0.13 12.42
CA ARG A 260 -6.73 -0.63 12.32
C ARG A 260 -7.92 0.31 12.56
N THR A 261 -8.93 0.22 11.70
CA THR A 261 -10.13 1.06 11.76
C THR A 261 -11.38 0.24 11.41
N PRO A 262 -12.57 0.69 11.82
CA PRO A 262 -13.83 0.08 11.41
C PRO A 262 -14.24 0.49 9.98
N THR A 263 -13.28 0.44 9.05
CA THR A 263 -13.51 0.77 7.63
C THR A 263 -14.27 -0.35 6.90
N LYS A 264 -14.71 -0.07 5.68
CA LYS A 264 -15.48 -1.02 4.87
C LYS A 264 -14.57 -2.08 4.22
N PRO A 265 -14.98 -3.36 4.23
CA PRO A 265 -14.24 -4.41 3.51
C PRO A 265 -14.06 -4.06 2.01
N PRO A 266 -12.94 -4.49 1.39
CA PRO A 266 -11.91 -5.38 1.91
C PRO A 266 -10.83 -4.70 2.77
N ALA A 267 -10.86 -3.38 2.96
CA ALA A 267 -9.94 -2.68 3.84
C ALA A 267 -10.17 -3.05 5.32
N THR A 268 -9.09 -3.07 6.09
CA THR A 268 -9.10 -3.34 7.54
C THR A 268 -8.38 -2.27 8.33
N HIS A 269 -7.65 -1.41 7.62
CA HIS A 269 -6.80 -0.35 8.16
C HIS A 269 -6.96 0.91 7.35
N THR A 270 -6.80 2.05 7.99
CA THR A 270 -6.59 3.35 7.34
C THR A 270 -5.12 3.74 7.48
N ASN A 271 -4.56 4.29 6.44
CA ASN A 271 -3.19 4.77 6.43
C ASN A 271 -3.12 6.17 7.04
N CYS A 272 -2.55 6.29 8.23
CA CYS A 272 -2.09 7.57 8.74
C CYS A 272 -0.74 7.88 8.08
N TYR A 273 -0.57 9.07 7.50
CA TYR A 273 0.71 9.49 6.94
C TYR A 273 1.38 10.53 7.82
N LEU A 274 2.69 10.33 8.06
CA LEU A 274 3.55 11.31 8.68
C LEU A 274 4.49 11.84 7.62
N VAL A 275 4.32 13.09 7.23
CA VAL A 275 5.22 13.78 6.30
C VAL A 275 6.12 14.69 7.11
N PHE A 276 7.43 14.57 6.97
CA PHE A 276 8.36 15.23 7.87
C PHE A 276 9.64 15.74 7.19
N SER A 277 10.11 16.89 7.64
CA SER A 277 11.44 17.43 7.39
C SER A 277 12.38 17.12 8.57
N SER A 278 13.56 17.75 8.60
CA SER A 278 14.44 17.70 9.76
C SER A 278 13.86 18.40 11.01
N SER A 279 12.85 19.28 10.85
CA SER A 279 12.34 20.15 11.92
C SER A 279 10.86 19.97 12.22
N GLU A 280 10.03 19.65 11.24
CA GLU A 280 8.57 19.66 11.36
C GLU A 280 7.92 18.39 10.83
N ILE A 281 6.72 18.10 11.33
CA ILE A 281 5.88 16.93 10.96
C ILE A 281 4.47 17.42 10.66
N LEU A 282 3.87 16.96 9.56
CA LEU A 282 2.43 16.93 9.33
C LEU A 282 1.91 15.51 9.57
N VAL A 283 0.79 15.39 10.27
CA VAL A 283 0.12 14.12 10.53
C VAL A 283 -1.20 14.10 9.75
N PHE A 284 -1.36 13.16 8.83
CA PHE A 284 -2.58 13.01 8.03
C PHE A 284 -3.41 11.85 8.54
N ASP A 285 -4.70 12.09 8.75
CA ASP A 285 -5.73 11.09 9.05
C ASP A 285 -5.37 10.08 10.15
N PRO A 286 -5.17 10.51 11.41
CA PRO A 286 -4.98 9.60 12.54
C PRO A 286 -6.31 8.94 12.93
N GLY A 287 -6.78 7.97 12.13
CA GLY A 287 -8.17 7.54 12.04
C GLY A 287 -8.64 6.49 13.05
N SER A 288 -7.75 5.89 13.85
CA SER A 288 -8.15 4.73 14.67
C SER A 288 -8.89 5.09 15.96
N PRO A 289 -10.06 4.45 16.23
CA PRO A 289 -10.74 4.55 17.52
C PRO A 289 -10.17 3.58 18.59
N TYR A 290 -9.24 2.69 18.22
CA TYR A 290 -8.73 1.65 19.10
C TYR A 290 -7.50 2.13 19.87
N GLU A 291 -7.51 1.93 21.20
CA GLU A 291 -6.49 2.48 22.10
C GLU A 291 -5.08 1.95 21.80
N ASP A 292 -4.95 0.66 21.49
CA ASP A 292 -3.68 0.03 21.11
C ASP A 292 -3.06 0.65 19.84
N GLU A 293 -3.89 0.98 18.86
CA GLU A 293 -3.49 1.65 17.63
C GLU A 293 -3.10 3.12 17.88
N GLN A 294 -3.88 3.81 18.71
CA GLN A 294 -3.62 5.20 19.11
C GLN A 294 -2.29 5.32 19.86
N GLN A 295 -2.02 4.41 20.80
CA GLN A 295 -0.76 4.35 21.56
C GLN A 295 0.43 4.08 20.63
N ALA A 296 0.28 3.15 19.68
CA ALA A 296 1.35 2.82 18.75
C ALA A 296 1.65 3.97 17.76
N LEU A 297 0.62 4.67 17.26
CA LEU A 297 0.80 5.87 16.43
C LEU A 297 1.46 7.00 17.23
N ALA A 298 0.96 7.27 18.44
CA ALA A 298 1.52 8.28 19.33
C ALA A 298 3.01 8.01 19.62
N LYS A 299 3.38 6.75 19.88
CA LYS A 299 4.79 6.36 20.05
C LYS A 299 5.64 6.66 18.80
N CYS A 300 5.12 6.36 17.61
CA CYS A 300 5.82 6.68 16.35
C CYS A 300 6.04 8.20 16.20
N VAL A 301 5.04 9.01 16.53
CA VAL A 301 5.14 10.48 16.52
C VAL A 301 6.15 10.96 17.57
N GLU A 302 6.13 10.39 18.77
CA GLU A 302 7.10 10.73 19.83
C GLU A 302 8.54 10.41 19.45
N ASP A 303 8.77 9.29 18.74
CA ASP A 303 10.10 8.94 18.25
C ASP A 303 10.63 10.00 17.27
N LEU A 304 9.79 10.48 16.34
CA LEU A 304 10.15 11.59 15.45
C LEU A 304 10.41 12.90 16.21
N ILE A 305 9.65 13.17 17.27
CA ILE A 305 9.86 14.34 18.12
C ILE A 305 11.17 14.22 18.92
N ALA A 306 11.51 13.02 19.40
CA ALA A 306 12.78 12.77 20.09
C ALA A 306 14.00 12.99 19.18
N GLU A 307 13.83 12.84 17.85
CA GLU A 307 14.81 13.19 16.84
C GLU A 307 14.91 14.71 16.58
N GLY A 308 14.20 15.55 17.32
CA GLY A 308 14.30 17.03 17.26
C GLY A 308 13.19 17.74 16.47
N ARG A 309 12.16 17.03 16.02
CA ARG A 309 11.05 17.58 15.23
C ARG A 309 9.89 18.06 16.12
N ILE A 310 9.05 18.93 15.57
CA ILE A 310 7.78 19.33 16.18
C ILE A 310 6.61 18.92 15.27
N VAL A 311 5.50 18.51 15.86
CA VAL A 311 4.26 18.31 15.11
C VAL A 311 3.64 19.67 14.85
N ARG A 312 3.56 20.07 13.58
CA ARG A 312 3.04 21.36 13.15
C ARG A 312 1.50 21.36 13.11
N GLU A 313 0.91 20.38 12.43
CA GLU A 313 -0.54 20.25 12.25
C GLU A 313 -0.95 18.80 12.08
N ILE A 314 -2.20 18.50 12.48
CA ILE A 314 -2.94 17.31 12.07
C ILE A 314 -3.85 17.73 10.92
N ILE A 315 -3.73 17.05 9.78
CA ILE A 315 -4.45 17.34 8.55
C ILE A 315 -5.48 16.24 8.32
N LEU A 316 -6.71 16.63 8.00
CA LEU A 316 -7.77 15.70 7.63
C LEU A 316 -8.05 15.79 6.13
N THR A 317 -7.99 14.65 5.44
CA THR A 317 -8.37 14.59 4.03
C THR A 317 -9.88 14.75 3.87
N HIS A 318 -10.68 14.15 4.75
CA HIS A 318 -12.14 14.24 4.77
C HIS A 318 -12.73 13.83 6.13
N ALA A 319 -14.06 13.81 6.25
CA ALA A 319 -14.76 13.69 7.53
C ALA A 319 -15.13 12.25 7.95
N HIS A 320 -14.77 11.22 7.19
CA HIS A 320 -15.19 9.86 7.54
C HIS A 320 -14.56 9.38 8.87
N PRO A 321 -15.32 8.62 9.69
CA PRO A 321 -14.90 8.27 11.04
C PRO A 321 -13.56 7.55 11.12
N ASP A 322 -13.24 6.73 10.13
CA ASP A 322 -12.00 5.96 10.06
C ASP A 322 -10.77 6.80 9.64
N HIS A 323 -10.95 8.10 9.37
CA HIS A 323 -9.87 9.07 9.14
C HIS A 323 -9.69 10.05 10.31
N VAL A 324 -10.70 10.23 11.15
CA VAL A 324 -10.70 11.29 12.17
C VAL A 324 -10.73 10.79 13.62
N ALA A 325 -11.12 9.53 13.85
CA ALA A 325 -11.45 9.05 15.20
C ALA A 325 -10.29 9.04 16.22
N GLY A 326 -9.04 9.10 15.77
CA GLY A 326 -7.87 9.11 16.64
C GLY A 326 -7.28 10.51 16.92
N VAL A 327 -7.84 11.57 16.33
CA VAL A 327 -7.29 12.95 16.46
C VAL A 327 -7.22 13.41 17.91
N ASP A 328 -8.32 13.31 18.65
CA ASP A 328 -8.36 13.75 20.06
C ASP A 328 -7.47 12.89 20.94
N ALA A 329 -7.38 11.59 20.66
CA ALA A 329 -6.50 10.69 21.39
C ALA A 329 -5.02 11.04 21.18
N LEU A 330 -4.61 11.34 19.94
CA LEU A 330 -3.24 11.79 19.65
C LEU A 330 -2.93 13.10 20.36
N ASN A 331 -3.83 14.11 20.28
CA ASN A 331 -3.67 15.37 20.98
C ASN A 331 -3.60 15.20 22.51
N HIS A 332 -4.44 14.33 23.07
CA HIS A 332 -4.41 14.02 24.50
C HIS A 332 -3.10 13.35 24.92
N HIS A 333 -2.58 12.43 24.12
CA HIS A 333 -1.31 11.77 24.37
C HIS A 333 -0.14 12.76 24.37
N LEU A 334 -0.08 13.64 23.37
CA LEU A 334 0.96 14.67 23.26
C LEU A 334 0.87 15.68 24.42
N ALA A 335 -0.35 16.04 24.87
CA ALA A 335 -0.56 16.91 26.03
C ALA A 335 -0.05 16.30 27.34
N LYS A 336 -0.20 14.98 27.56
CA LYS A 336 0.38 14.27 28.72
C LYS A 336 1.90 14.39 28.75
N ALA A 337 2.55 14.43 27.60
CA ALA A 337 3.99 14.67 27.48
C ALA A 337 4.39 16.15 27.64
N LYS A 338 3.52 16.99 28.23
CA LYS A 338 3.68 18.45 28.43
C LYS A 338 3.94 19.23 27.12
N ARG A 339 3.34 18.79 26.02
CA ARG A 339 3.39 19.47 24.74
C ARG A 339 2.11 20.30 24.52
N ALA A 340 2.21 21.32 23.69
CA ALA A 340 1.03 22.09 23.28
C ALA A 340 0.08 21.19 22.46
N ARG A 341 -1.21 21.49 22.51
CA ARG A 341 -2.19 20.90 21.60
C ARG A 341 -1.80 21.20 20.16
N VAL A 342 -1.81 20.18 19.31
CA VAL A 342 -1.53 20.32 17.89
C VAL A 342 -2.79 20.81 17.18
N PRO A 343 -2.74 21.89 16.37
CA PRO A 343 -3.90 22.36 15.62
C PRO A 343 -4.34 21.33 14.58
N VAL A 344 -5.66 21.28 14.35
CA VAL A 344 -6.29 20.42 13.35
C VAL A 344 -6.73 21.29 12.17
N ALA A 345 -6.37 20.89 10.95
CA ALA A 345 -6.73 21.59 9.73
C ALA A 345 -7.44 20.66 8.73
N ALA A 346 -8.45 21.18 8.05
CA ALA A 346 -9.25 20.47 7.06
C ALA A 346 -9.92 21.46 6.10
N HIS A 347 -10.52 20.96 5.02
CA HIS A 347 -11.40 21.79 4.22
C HIS A 347 -12.65 22.23 5.02
N ARG A 348 -13.20 23.43 4.72
CA ARG A 348 -14.37 23.96 5.42
C ARG A 348 -15.53 22.98 5.45
N LEU A 349 -15.86 22.35 4.31
CA LEU A 349 -16.97 21.38 4.22
C LEU A 349 -16.71 20.12 5.08
N THR A 350 -15.45 19.72 5.27
CA THR A 350 -15.08 18.66 6.23
C THR A 350 -15.36 19.11 7.66
N ALA A 351 -14.96 20.34 8.02
CA ALA A 351 -15.25 20.93 9.33
C ALA A 351 -16.76 21.02 9.60
N ASP A 352 -17.54 21.48 8.60
CA ASP A 352 -18.99 21.56 8.69
C ASP A 352 -19.64 20.17 8.91
N SER A 353 -19.13 19.13 8.24
CA SER A 353 -19.61 17.75 8.39
C SER A 353 -19.27 17.16 9.76
N LEU A 354 -18.12 17.50 10.33
CA LEU A 354 -17.68 17.08 11.68
C LEU A 354 -18.48 17.81 12.78
N GLY A 355 -18.89 19.06 12.54
CA GLY A 355 -19.67 19.85 13.49
C GLY A 355 -19.04 19.89 14.89
N ASN A 356 -19.79 19.47 15.89
CA ASN A 356 -19.33 19.43 17.29
C ASN A 356 -18.57 18.14 17.68
N GLN A 357 -18.37 17.20 16.74
CA GLN A 357 -17.70 15.93 17.03
C GLN A 357 -16.18 16.12 17.18
N LEU A 358 -15.61 17.01 16.34
CA LEU A 358 -14.19 17.32 16.35
C LEU A 358 -13.98 18.79 16.00
N SER A 359 -13.16 19.48 16.80
CA SER A 359 -12.80 20.88 16.53
C SER A 359 -11.73 20.97 15.47
N VAL A 360 -12.05 21.65 14.37
CA VAL A 360 -11.10 22.05 13.32
C VAL A 360 -10.67 23.49 13.57
N ASP A 361 -9.38 23.71 13.76
CA ASP A 361 -8.82 25.00 14.16
C ASP A 361 -8.57 25.93 12.95
N ARG A 362 -8.34 25.35 11.77
CA ARG A 362 -8.01 26.08 10.55
C ARG A 362 -8.61 25.41 9.31
N TRP A 363 -9.04 26.21 8.36
CA TRP A 363 -9.48 25.72 7.06
C TRP A 363 -8.33 25.72 6.05
N ILE A 364 -8.35 24.73 5.18
CA ILE A 364 -7.42 24.58 4.04
C ILE A 364 -8.22 24.81 2.76
N GLU A 365 -7.73 25.71 1.92
CA GLU A 365 -8.37 26.05 0.65
C GLU A 365 -7.68 25.36 -0.54
N ASP A 366 -8.38 25.28 -1.68
CA ASP A 366 -7.82 24.73 -2.93
C ASP A 366 -6.59 25.52 -3.37
N GLY A 367 -5.49 24.82 -3.66
CA GLY A 367 -4.22 25.41 -4.10
C GLY A 367 -3.33 25.92 -2.96
N GLU A 368 -3.79 25.89 -1.70
CA GLU A 368 -2.96 26.27 -0.56
C GLU A 368 -1.73 25.36 -0.45
N VAL A 369 -0.58 25.96 -0.10
CA VAL A 369 0.68 25.24 0.08
C VAL A 369 1.03 25.15 1.57
N LEU A 370 1.08 23.92 2.07
CA LEU A 370 1.57 23.62 3.42
C LEU A 370 3.08 23.44 3.36
N GLU A 371 3.83 24.38 3.94
CA GLU A 371 5.29 24.35 3.93
C GLU A 371 5.80 23.75 5.24
N LEU A 372 6.68 22.75 5.17
CA LEU A 372 7.47 22.26 6.30
C LEU A 372 8.87 22.85 6.23
N LYS A 373 9.27 23.50 7.32
CA LYS A 373 10.62 24.05 7.47
C LYS A 373 11.63 22.96 7.76
N GLY A 374 12.87 23.14 7.33
CA GLY A 374 13.98 22.20 7.56
C GLY A 374 14.42 21.53 6.26
N GLU A 375 15.24 20.49 6.39
CA GLU A 375 15.79 19.76 5.26
C GLU A 375 15.16 18.36 5.14
N PRO A 376 14.70 17.96 3.97
CA PRO A 376 14.45 18.84 2.83
C PRO A 376 13.28 19.81 3.11
N GLU A 377 13.25 20.96 2.44
CA GLU A 377 12.04 21.79 2.40
C GLU A 377 10.92 21.00 1.70
N ILE A 378 9.76 20.87 2.33
CA ILE A 378 8.62 20.13 1.78
C ILE A 378 7.46 21.08 1.59
N LYS A 379 6.86 21.05 0.40
CA LYS A 379 5.71 21.89 0.02
C LYS A 379 4.58 21.01 -0.48
N MET A 380 3.58 20.82 0.37
CA MET A 380 2.38 20.03 0.05
C MET A 380 1.28 20.96 -0.46
N ARG A 381 0.99 20.93 -1.76
CA ARG A 381 -0.12 21.68 -2.34
C ARG A 381 -1.43 20.96 -2.10
N ALA A 382 -2.33 21.59 -1.39
CA ALA A 382 -3.69 21.11 -1.20
C ALA A 382 -4.49 21.21 -2.51
N MET A 383 -5.26 20.18 -2.82
CA MET A 383 -6.17 20.14 -3.95
C MET A 383 -7.57 19.81 -3.43
N PHE A 384 -8.52 20.69 -3.65
CA PHE A 384 -9.91 20.39 -3.37
C PHE A 384 -10.42 19.38 -4.41
N THR A 385 -10.75 18.19 -3.95
CA THR A 385 -11.08 17.01 -4.79
C THR A 385 -12.35 16.35 -4.28
N PRO A 386 -13.51 17.06 -4.34
CA PRO A 386 -14.77 16.50 -3.88
C PRO A 386 -15.21 15.31 -4.72
N GLY A 387 -16.17 14.56 -4.21
CA GLY A 387 -16.82 13.47 -4.91
C GLY A 387 -16.93 12.18 -4.14
N HIS A 388 -15.86 11.70 -3.47
CA HIS A 388 -15.97 10.65 -2.45
C HIS A 388 -16.63 11.21 -1.18
N ALA A 389 -16.17 12.35 -0.73
CA ALA A 389 -16.77 13.18 0.32
C ALA A 389 -16.75 14.65 -0.10
N ARG A 390 -17.71 15.46 0.39
CA ARG A 390 -17.89 16.86 -0.03
C ARG A 390 -16.68 17.74 0.22
N GLY A 391 -16.00 17.54 1.34
CA GLY A 391 -14.86 18.33 1.77
C GLY A 391 -13.50 17.68 1.49
N HIS A 392 -13.44 16.70 0.59
CA HIS A 392 -12.24 15.93 0.37
C HIS A 392 -11.09 16.77 -0.19
N LEU A 393 -9.88 16.59 0.39
CA LEU A 393 -8.61 17.16 -0.05
C LEU A 393 -7.62 16.07 -0.41
N CYS A 394 -6.88 16.26 -1.49
CA CYS A 394 -5.62 15.58 -1.77
C CYS A 394 -4.44 16.53 -1.54
N PHE A 395 -3.22 15.99 -1.35
CA PHE A 395 -2.02 16.80 -1.10
C PHE A 395 -0.87 16.33 -1.99
N TYR A 396 -0.38 17.24 -2.84
CA TYR A 396 0.64 16.97 -3.84
C TYR A 396 1.97 17.63 -3.49
N ASP A 397 3.05 16.86 -3.45
CA ASP A 397 4.43 17.33 -3.33
C ASP A 397 5.08 17.38 -4.73
N GLU A 398 5.29 18.58 -5.27
CA GLU A 398 5.90 18.77 -6.59
C GLU A 398 7.34 18.28 -6.66
N ARG A 399 8.06 18.27 -5.54
CA ARG A 399 9.46 17.84 -5.44
C ARG A 399 9.62 16.35 -5.72
N THR A 400 8.73 15.54 -5.16
CA THR A 400 8.80 14.07 -5.26
C THR A 400 7.80 13.49 -6.23
N GLY A 401 6.80 14.25 -6.63
CA GLY A 401 5.65 13.73 -7.39
C GLY A 401 4.71 12.86 -6.54
N ALA A 402 4.82 12.89 -5.23
CA ALA A 402 3.96 12.15 -4.32
C ALA A 402 2.60 12.82 -4.14
N LEU A 403 1.52 12.05 -4.15
CA LEU A 403 0.17 12.52 -3.90
C LEU A 403 -0.48 11.71 -2.78
N ILE A 404 -0.77 12.34 -1.65
CA ILE A 404 -1.68 11.78 -0.64
C ILE A 404 -3.09 11.96 -1.19
N SER A 405 -3.71 10.85 -1.59
CA SER A 405 -4.99 10.84 -2.32
C SER A 405 -6.20 10.60 -1.42
N GLY A 406 -6.01 10.38 -0.12
CA GLY A 406 -7.09 9.99 0.78
C GLY A 406 -7.91 8.86 0.17
N ASP A 407 -9.22 8.96 0.22
CA ASP A 407 -10.14 7.97 -0.33
C ASP A 407 -10.63 8.28 -1.75
N ASN A 408 -10.02 9.23 -2.45
CA ASN A 408 -10.28 9.36 -3.89
C ASN A 408 -9.65 8.21 -4.69
N ILE A 409 -8.46 7.73 -4.27
CA ILE A 409 -7.83 6.52 -4.83
C ILE A 409 -7.18 5.75 -3.68
N VAL A 410 -7.47 4.46 -3.61
CA VAL A 410 -6.89 3.54 -2.62
C VAL A 410 -5.98 2.51 -3.28
N GLY A 411 -5.11 1.88 -2.51
CA GLY A 411 -4.09 0.96 -3.01
C GLY A 411 -4.64 -0.33 -3.63
N PHE A 412 -5.89 -0.70 -3.33
CA PHE A 412 -6.58 -1.86 -3.92
C PHE A 412 -8.10 -1.68 -3.92
N GLY A 413 -8.78 -2.32 -4.88
CA GLY A 413 -10.23 -2.20 -5.03
C GLY A 413 -10.67 -0.85 -5.59
N SER A 414 -11.89 -0.45 -5.27
CA SER A 414 -12.47 0.84 -5.62
C SER A 414 -13.21 1.45 -4.43
N VAL A 415 -13.35 2.75 -4.40
CA VAL A 415 -14.02 3.46 -3.31
C VAL A 415 -15.54 3.53 -3.52
N LEU A 416 -16.30 3.64 -2.46
CA LEU A 416 -17.73 3.90 -2.52
C LEU A 416 -17.97 5.39 -2.77
N ILE A 417 -18.83 5.70 -3.73
CA ILE A 417 -19.40 7.05 -3.87
C ILE A 417 -20.86 6.95 -3.43
N ASP A 418 -21.14 7.56 -2.28
CA ASP A 418 -22.48 7.55 -1.67
C ASP A 418 -23.11 8.93 -1.83
N PRO A 419 -24.29 9.08 -2.47
CA PRO A 419 -24.94 10.38 -2.65
C PRO A 419 -25.21 11.17 -1.37
N ALA A 420 -25.25 10.50 -0.21
CA ALA A 420 -25.42 11.17 1.07
C ALA A 420 -24.31 12.17 1.38
N ASP A 421 -23.07 11.87 0.96
CA ASP A 421 -21.90 12.71 1.18
C ASP A 421 -21.05 12.93 -0.08
N GLY A 422 -21.20 12.10 -1.12
CA GLY A 422 -20.44 12.15 -2.35
C GLY A 422 -21.24 12.58 -3.58
N ASN A 423 -20.51 12.73 -4.70
CA ASN A 423 -21.08 13.06 -6.01
C ASN A 423 -20.23 12.45 -7.13
N MET A 424 -20.84 11.66 -8.02
CA MET A 424 -20.12 10.93 -9.06
C MET A 424 -19.50 11.86 -10.13
N ARG A 425 -20.14 12.96 -10.48
CA ARG A 425 -19.61 13.94 -11.43
C ARG A 425 -18.38 14.63 -10.86
N GLU A 426 -18.48 15.17 -9.64
CA GLU A 426 -17.37 15.82 -8.96
C GLU A 426 -16.19 14.85 -8.76
N TYR A 427 -16.50 13.58 -8.45
CA TYR A 427 -15.49 12.54 -8.30
C TYR A 427 -14.69 12.30 -9.59
N LEU A 428 -15.38 12.16 -10.73
CA LEU A 428 -14.75 12.00 -12.04
C LEU A 428 -13.92 13.24 -12.42
N ASP A 429 -14.40 14.44 -12.11
CA ASP A 429 -13.66 15.68 -12.36
C ASP A 429 -12.44 15.79 -11.46
N SER A 430 -12.53 15.38 -10.20
CA SER A 430 -11.39 15.29 -9.27
C SER A 430 -10.33 14.30 -9.77
N LEU A 431 -10.73 13.13 -10.26
CA LEU A 431 -9.80 12.17 -10.86
C LEU A 431 -9.09 12.75 -12.10
N ARG A 432 -9.80 13.48 -12.96
CA ARG A 432 -9.22 14.16 -14.13
C ARG A 432 -8.22 15.22 -13.71
N ARG A 433 -8.52 16.02 -12.68
CA ARG A 433 -7.59 17.00 -12.09
C ARG A 433 -6.32 16.33 -11.56
N MET A 434 -6.47 15.24 -10.81
CA MET A 434 -5.32 14.46 -10.30
C MET A 434 -4.46 13.92 -11.45
N ARG A 435 -5.10 13.38 -12.51
CA ARG A 435 -4.39 12.87 -13.69
C ARG A 435 -3.64 13.95 -14.46
N ALA A 436 -4.07 15.19 -14.38
CA ALA A 436 -3.43 16.34 -15.05
C ALA A 436 -2.21 16.89 -14.28
N LEU A 437 -1.92 16.41 -13.07
CA LEU A 437 -0.73 16.81 -12.32
C LEU A 437 0.52 16.37 -13.07
N PRO A 438 1.55 17.24 -13.14
CA PRO A 438 2.82 16.86 -13.72
C PRO A 438 3.59 15.91 -12.79
N ASN A 439 4.40 15.03 -13.38
CA ASN A 439 5.42 14.25 -12.67
C ASN A 439 4.89 13.43 -11.46
N LEU A 440 3.64 12.94 -11.51
CA LEU A 440 3.18 12.00 -10.48
C LEU A 440 4.06 10.76 -10.47
N SER A 441 4.62 10.42 -9.33
CA SER A 441 5.50 9.26 -9.11
C SER A 441 4.83 8.17 -8.28
N VAL A 442 4.02 8.57 -7.28
CA VAL A 442 3.39 7.65 -6.34
C VAL A 442 2.09 8.23 -5.78
N LEU A 443 1.07 7.35 -5.57
CA LEU A 443 -0.13 7.68 -4.80
C LEU A 443 -0.06 7.02 -3.44
N PHE A 444 -0.41 7.79 -2.42
CA PHE A 444 -0.57 7.37 -1.03
C PHE A 444 -2.07 7.45 -0.68
N GLY A 445 -2.77 6.33 -0.88
CA GLY A 445 -4.22 6.22 -0.60
C GLY A 445 -4.54 6.06 0.87
N GLY A 446 -5.76 6.39 1.27
CA GLY A 446 -6.25 6.18 2.63
C GLY A 446 -6.24 4.70 3.05
N HIS A 447 -6.29 3.77 2.09
CA HIS A 447 -6.28 2.32 2.34
C HIS A 447 -5.34 1.59 1.40
N GLY A 448 -4.70 0.52 1.92
CA GLY A 448 -3.85 -0.36 1.13
C GLY A 448 -2.45 0.18 0.85
N PRO A 449 -1.65 -0.51 0.02
CA PRO A 449 -0.27 -0.11 -0.28
C PRO A 449 -0.20 1.12 -1.17
N ALA A 450 0.96 1.77 -1.19
CA ALA A 450 1.27 2.82 -2.14
C ALA A 450 1.24 2.31 -3.60
N VAL A 451 0.91 3.19 -4.54
CA VAL A 451 0.75 2.89 -5.97
C VAL A 451 1.82 3.64 -6.78
N ALA A 452 2.72 2.89 -7.43
CA ALA A 452 3.86 3.43 -8.18
C ALA A 452 3.58 3.72 -9.66
N ASN A 453 2.38 3.45 -10.12
CA ASN A 453 1.91 3.73 -11.48
C ASN A 453 0.66 4.63 -11.45
N PRO A 454 0.80 5.87 -10.95
CA PRO A 454 -0.33 6.74 -10.61
C PRO A 454 -1.23 7.06 -11.80
N TYR A 455 -0.67 7.34 -12.97
CA TYR A 455 -1.44 7.71 -14.15
C TYR A 455 -2.31 6.58 -14.66
N GLU A 456 -1.76 5.35 -14.70
CA GLU A 456 -2.49 4.15 -15.08
C GLU A 456 -3.60 3.85 -14.07
N LYS A 457 -3.30 3.98 -12.76
CA LYS A 457 -4.30 3.75 -11.72
C LYS A 457 -5.45 4.74 -11.76
N ILE A 458 -5.17 6.03 -11.99
CA ILE A 458 -6.22 7.04 -12.17
C ILE A 458 -7.06 6.74 -13.42
N ALA A 459 -6.40 6.36 -14.53
CA ALA A 459 -7.09 6.00 -15.77
C ALA A 459 -7.99 4.77 -15.59
N GLU A 460 -7.50 3.73 -14.86
CA GLU A 460 -8.28 2.55 -14.49
C GLU A 460 -9.54 2.93 -13.70
N TYR A 461 -9.42 3.82 -12.70
CA TYR A 461 -10.55 4.29 -11.91
C TYR A 461 -11.59 5.03 -12.77
N ILE A 462 -11.14 5.93 -13.64
CA ILE A 462 -12.04 6.66 -14.56
C ILE A 462 -12.75 5.66 -15.49
N ALA A 463 -12.01 4.77 -16.13
CA ALA A 463 -12.56 3.78 -17.06
C ALA A 463 -13.58 2.85 -16.37
N HIS A 464 -13.25 2.37 -15.17
CA HIS A 464 -14.16 1.54 -14.37
C HIS A 464 -15.49 2.26 -14.07
N ARG A 465 -15.44 3.56 -13.67
CA ARG A 465 -16.66 4.34 -13.40
C ARG A 465 -17.51 4.53 -14.65
N LEU A 466 -16.90 4.89 -15.78
CA LEU A 466 -17.62 5.07 -17.04
C LEU A 466 -18.22 3.75 -17.53
N GLN A 467 -17.50 2.64 -17.43
CA GLN A 467 -18.04 1.32 -17.78
C GLN A 467 -19.25 0.94 -16.90
N ARG A 468 -19.18 1.20 -15.59
CA ARG A 468 -20.33 0.99 -14.69
C ARG A 468 -21.51 1.85 -15.07
N GLU A 469 -21.28 3.11 -15.43
CA GLU A 469 -22.31 4.04 -15.88
C GLU A 469 -23.03 3.53 -17.14
N GLU A 470 -22.28 3.02 -18.12
CA GLU A 470 -22.84 2.41 -19.32
C GLU A 470 -23.72 1.19 -19.00
N LEU A 471 -23.25 0.30 -18.09
CA LEU A 471 -24.02 -0.88 -17.67
C LEU A 471 -25.30 -0.49 -16.92
N ILE A 472 -25.25 0.54 -16.08
CA ILE A 472 -26.39 1.08 -15.35
C ILE A 472 -27.41 1.68 -16.34
N LEU A 473 -26.95 2.51 -17.29
CA LEU A 473 -27.82 3.10 -18.31
C LEU A 473 -28.46 2.04 -19.20
N ALA A 474 -27.72 0.99 -19.57
CA ALA A 474 -28.26 -0.16 -20.31
C ALA A 474 -29.36 -0.87 -19.51
N ALA A 475 -29.15 -1.12 -18.21
CA ALA A 475 -30.15 -1.73 -17.34
C ALA A 475 -31.44 -0.89 -17.27
N VAL A 476 -31.34 0.44 -17.14
CA VAL A 476 -32.49 1.35 -17.16
C VAL A 476 -33.22 1.27 -18.51
N ARG A 477 -32.53 1.23 -19.64
CA ARG A 477 -33.11 1.09 -20.98
C ARG A 477 -33.76 -0.28 -21.20
N GLU A 478 -33.30 -1.33 -20.51
CA GLU A 478 -33.93 -2.66 -20.50
C GLU A 478 -35.20 -2.73 -19.61
N GLY A 479 -35.55 -1.65 -18.90
CA GLY A 479 -36.73 -1.54 -18.08
C GLY A 479 -36.54 -1.85 -16.59
N HIS A 480 -35.30 -1.95 -16.10
CA HIS A 480 -34.99 -2.02 -14.67
C HIS A 480 -35.12 -0.62 -14.07
N THR A 481 -36.05 -0.41 -13.13
CA THR A 481 -36.42 0.92 -12.67
C THR A 481 -35.95 1.24 -11.25
N THR A 482 -35.61 0.22 -10.46
CA THR A 482 -35.14 0.41 -9.09
C THR A 482 -33.65 0.17 -8.95
N PRO A 483 -32.93 0.84 -8.03
CA PRO A 483 -31.51 0.59 -7.80
C PRO A 483 -31.18 -0.89 -7.55
N LYS A 484 -32.05 -1.62 -6.86
CA LYS A 484 -31.89 -3.04 -6.58
C LYS A 484 -31.91 -3.91 -7.85
N GLU A 485 -32.86 -3.68 -8.76
CA GLU A 485 -32.95 -4.37 -10.04
C GLU A 485 -31.75 -4.03 -10.93
N ILE A 486 -31.34 -2.75 -10.94
CA ILE A 486 -30.18 -2.27 -11.69
C ILE A 486 -28.88 -2.93 -11.17
N VAL A 487 -28.70 -3.04 -9.85
CA VAL A 487 -27.56 -3.77 -9.27
C VAL A 487 -27.54 -5.22 -9.74
N ALA A 488 -28.67 -5.92 -9.67
CA ALA A 488 -28.75 -7.32 -10.09
C ALA A 488 -28.34 -7.52 -11.56
N ARG A 489 -28.56 -6.52 -12.43
CA ARG A 489 -28.24 -6.52 -13.85
C ARG A 489 -26.81 -6.02 -14.17
N ALA A 490 -26.36 -4.96 -13.49
CA ALA A 490 -25.11 -4.24 -13.82
C ALA A 490 -23.91 -4.63 -12.97
N TYR A 491 -24.09 -5.42 -11.87
CA TYR A 491 -23.04 -5.80 -10.93
C TYR A 491 -22.95 -7.32 -10.77
N THR A 492 -23.00 -8.06 -11.87
CA THR A 492 -22.94 -9.53 -11.90
C THR A 492 -21.61 -10.10 -11.43
N ASP A 493 -20.55 -9.30 -11.44
CA ASP A 493 -19.20 -9.59 -10.98
C ASP A 493 -18.99 -9.29 -9.48
N VAL A 494 -20.01 -8.76 -8.79
CA VAL A 494 -19.94 -8.39 -7.37
C VAL A 494 -20.73 -9.41 -6.53
N PRO A 495 -20.14 -9.94 -5.43
CA PRO A 495 -20.84 -10.90 -4.59
C PRO A 495 -22.09 -10.29 -3.95
N PRO A 496 -23.17 -11.10 -3.75
CA PRO A 496 -24.47 -10.61 -3.24
C PRO A 496 -24.38 -9.87 -1.90
N GLN A 497 -23.40 -10.19 -1.06
CA GLN A 497 -23.18 -9.51 0.22
C GLN A 497 -22.78 -8.04 0.07
N ALA A 498 -22.24 -7.66 -1.09
CA ALA A 498 -21.84 -6.29 -1.40
C ALA A 498 -22.94 -5.50 -2.18
N HIS A 499 -24.07 -6.13 -2.54
CA HIS A 499 -25.12 -5.49 -3.33
C HIS A 499 -25.71 -4.26 -2.64
N ALA A 500 -25.90 -4.27 -1.33
CA ALA A 500 -26.39 -3.09 -0.60
C ALA A 500 -25.46 -1.87 -0.73
N MET A 501 -24.13 -2.12 -0.80
CA MET A 501 -23.14 -1.07 -1.05
C MET A 501 -23.14 -0.65 -2.52
N ALA A 502 -23.32 -1.60 -3.44
CA ALA A 502 -23.44 -1.34 -4.87
C ALA A 502 -24.67 -0.48 -5.20
N GLU A 503 -25.80 -0.67 -4.49
CA GLU A 503 -27.01 0.17 -4.64
C GLU A 503 -26.70 1.66 -4.38
N ARG A 504 -25.84 1.98 -3.40
CA ARG A 504 -25.42 3.36 -3.14
C ARG A 504 -24.62 3.94 -4.30
N SER A 505 -23.69 3.15 -4.87
CA SER A 505 -22.93 3.55 -6.06
C SER A 505 -23.83 3.70 -7.29
N VAL A 506 -24.81 2.82 -7.48
CA VAL A 506 -25.82 2.94 -8.56
C VAL A 506 -26.57 4.25 -8.43
N LEU A 507 -27.02 4.61 -7.23
CA LEU A 507 -27.72 5.90 -7.00
C LEU A 507 -26.83 7.08 -7.38
N ALA A 508 -25.52 7.08 -7.03
CA ALA A 508 -24.61 8.16 -7.42
C ALA A 508 -24.46 8.29 -8.95
N HIS A 509 -24.42 7.16 -9.67
CA HIS A 509 -24.42 7.16 -11.13
C HIS A 509 -25.75 7.65 -11.72
N LEU A 510 -26.89 7.22 -11.17
CA LEU A 510 -28.20 7.62 -11.62
C LEU A 510 -28.43 9.13 -11.44
N GLU A 511 -28.02 9.72 -10.30
CA GLU A 511 -28.07 11.17 -10.08
C GLU A 511 -27.20 11.93 -11.10
N LYS A 512 -26.03 11.40 -11.46
CA LYS A 512 -25.20 11.97 -12.52
C LYS A 512 -25.88 11.85 -13.89
N LEU A 513 -26.43 10.69 -14.24
CA LEU A 513 -27.14 10.45 -15.50
C LEU A 513 -28.42 11.29 -15.61
N GLU A 514 -29.12 11.56 -14.49
CA GLU A 514 -30.26 12.49 -14.43
C GLU A 514 -29.81 13.92 -14.73
N ALA A 515 -28.73 14.37 -14.11
CA ALA A 515 -28.13 15.68 -14.36
C ALA A 515 -27.58 15.82 -15.79
N ASP A 516 -27.18 14.71 -16.45
CA ASP A 516 -26.78 14.66 -17.87
C ASP A 516 -27.97 14.57 -18.82
N GLY A 517 -29.19 14.43 -18.29
CA GLY A 517 -30.42 14.32 -19.09
C GLY A 517 -30.61 12.94 -19.76
N SER A 518 -29.89 11.92 -19.35
CA SER A 518 -29.92 10.55 -19.92
C SER A 518 -31.00 9.67 -19.29
N VAL A 519 -31.34 9.94 -18.03
CA VAL A 519 -32.42 9.29 -17.28
C VAL A 519 -33.27 10.33 -16.56
N ALA A 520 -34.46 9.94 -16.17
CA ALA A 520 -35.37 10.75 -15.32
C ALA A 520 -35.95 9.87 -14.22
N ARG A 521 -36.39 10.50 -13.12
CA ARG A 521 -37.00 9.84 -11.98
C ARG A 521 -38.47 10.25 -11.86
N ASP A 522 -39.36 9.28 -11.65
CA ASP A 522 -40.77 9.58 -11.36
C ASP A 522 -41.02 10.02 -9.91
N SER A 523 -42.26 10.36 -9.59
CA SER A 523 -42.66 10.78 -8.24
C SER A 523 -42.57 9.68 -7.17
N VAL A 524 -42.45 8.42 -7.59
CA VAL A 524 -42.32 7.25 -6.69
C VAL A 524 -40.87 6.87 -6.49
N GLY A 525 -39.96 7.44 -7.30
CA GLY A 525 -38.50 7.19 -7.20
C GLY A 525 -37.97 6.17 -8.19
N ASN A 526 -38.75 5.73 -9.17
CA ASN A 526 -38.31 4.84 -10.24
C ASN A 526 -37.57 5.61 -11.33
N TRP A 527 -36.58 4.94 -11.96
CA TRP A 527 -35.73 5.52 -12.98
C TRP A 527 -36.13 5.05 -14.39
N PHE A 528 -36.17 5.97 -15.34
CA PHE A 528 -36.52 5.71 -16.72
C PHE A 528 -35.56 6.40 -17.68
N PRO A 529 -35.31 5.83 -18.89
CA PRO A 529 -34.52 6.53 -19.89
C PRO A 529 -35.29 7.75 -20.38
N THR A 530 -34.61 8.88 -20.59
CA THR A 530 -35.20 10.01 -21.31
C THR A 530 -35.28 9.69 -22.79
N ALA A 531 -36.31 10.18 -23.48
CA ALA A 531 -36.36 10.11 -24.93
C ALA A 531 -35.20 10.97 -25.48
N GLY A 532 -34.20 10.34 -26.12
CA GLY A 532 -33.13 11.03 -26.81
C GLY A 532 -33.59 11.74 -28.05
#